data_5679263313db4d873be967a5e1b17e70
#
_entry.id   5679263313db4d873be967a5e1b17e70
#
_cell.length_a   1.000
_cell.length_b   1.000
_cell.length_c   1.000
_cell.angle_alpha   90.00
_cell.angle_beta   90.00
_cell.angle_gamma   90.00
#
_symmetry.space_group_name_H-M   'P 1'
#
loop_
_entity.id
_entity.type
_entity.pdbx_description
1 polymer ?
#
loop_
_entity_poly.entity_id
_entity_poly.type
_entity_poly.pdbx_seq_one_letter_code
_entity_poly.pdbx_strand_id
1 'polypeptide(L)'
;DLEQVLAEGLYIDEYYVGGMTIAEARDVLQKAYEEAGQTAATVYWQTNPVKTNLADLGLYWSIDDALSRAATLWQQGNLIRRYKIRQDLTGSEYHLSMKKRLTQSAVENFLTDYVADVYDIAPKDAELTHTGNGFEVSQDEDGLGVDIDATWKKIAMAYAENEDDYTEITVEAELETVRPHCPTDDLKLIKDLLGSSYTDYSVGSAT
;
A
#
# COMPACT_ATOMS: atom_id res chain seq x y z
N ASP A 1 33.32 29.87 3.93
CA ASP A 1 32.92 28.60 3.31
C ASP A 1 32.40 28.91 1.91
N LEU A 2 33.18 28.53 0.88
CA LEU A 2 32.70 28.54 -0.49
C LEU A 2 31.61 27.47 -0.55
N GLU A 3 30.36 27.86 -0.79
CA GLU A 3 29.25 26.90 -0.99
C GLU A 3 29.68 25.89 -2.03
N GLN A 4 29.57 24.61 -1.68
CA GLN A 4 29.95 23.52 -2.58
C GLN A 4 28.97 23.47 -3.72
N VAL A 5 29.47 23.73 -4.94
CA VAL A 5 28.68 23.71 -6.18
C VAL A 5 28.82 22.35 -6.84
N LEU A 6 27.74 21.77 -7.29
CA LEU A 6 27.68 20.50 -7.99
C LEU A 6 28.31 20.63 -9.40
N ALA A 7 28.79 19.50 -9.93
CA ALA A 7 29.44 19.48 -11.25
C ALA A 7 28.49 19.92 -12.37
N GLU A 8 29.02 20.68 -13.33
CA GLU A 8 28.31 20.93 -14.58
C GLU A 8 28.00 19.60 -15.31
N GLY A 9 26.86 19.53 -15.98
CA GLY A 9 26.40 18.34 -16.68
C GLY A 9 25.83 17.24 -15.78
N LEU A 10 25.62 17.51 -14.48
CA LEU A 10 25.04 16.56 -13.53
C LEU A 10 23.53 16.60 -13.54
N TYR A 11 22.92 15.42 -13.65
CA TYR A 11 21.49 15.17 -13.49
C TYR A 11 21.25 14.22 -12.32
N ILE A 12 20.16 14.43 -11.62
CA ILE A 12 19.55 13.44 -10.71
C ILE A 12 18.22 13.04 -11.35
N ASP A 13 18.14 11.81 -11.85
CA ASP A 13 17.12 11.37 -12.80
C ASP A 13 16.98 12.36 -13.97
N GLU A 14 15.81 12.93 -14.23
CA GLU A 14 15.57 13.94 -15.27
C GLU A 14 15.92 15.38 -14.85
N TYR A 15 16.25 15.62 -13.58
CA TYR A 15 16.47 16.96 -13.04
C TYR A 15 17.92 17.40 -13.19
N TYR A 16 18.12 18.47 -13.97
CA TYR A 16 19.44 19.09 -14.07
C TYR A 16 19.78 19.83 -12.76
N VAL A 17 20.89 19.44 -12.16
CA VAL A 17 21.40 20.04 -10.91
C VAL A 17 22.84 20.57 -11.05
N GLY A 18 23.42 20.49 -12.26
CA GLY A 18 24.76 20.97 -12.54
C GLY A 18 24.91 22.47 -12.29
N GLY A 19 26.02 22.86 -11.67
CA GLY A 19 26.31 24.26 -11.31
C GLY A 19 25.52 24.80 -10.10
N MET A 20 24.62 24.03 -9.53
CA MET A 20 23.84 24.40 -8.35
C MET A 20 24.59 24.10 -7.05
N THR A 21 24.30 24.88 -6.02
CA THR A 21 24.60 24.49 -4.63
C THR A 21 23.75 23.30 -4.22
N ILE A 22 24.15 22.58 -3.17
CA ILE A 22 23.34 21.47 -2.63
C ILE A 22 21.95 21.97 -2.16
N ALA A 23 21.88 23.18 -1.64
CA ALA A 23 20.61 23.79 -1.22
C ALA A 23 19.68 24.04 -2.42
N GLU A 24 20.19 24.65 -3.49
CA GLU A 24 19.41 24.92 -4.72
C GLU A 24 18.95 23.62 -5.38
N ALA A 25 19.85 22.61 -5.46
CA ALA A 25 19.50 21.30 -6.01
C ALA A 25 18.42 20.59 -5.15
N ARG A 26 18.50 20.72 -3.82
CA ARG A 26 17.48 20.24 -2.91
C ARG A 26 16.14 20.88 -3.17
N ASP A 27 16.10 22.20 -3.32
CA ASP A 27 14.86 22.94 -3.57
C ASP A 27 14.19 22.51 -4.89
N VAL A 28 15.00 22.28 -5.94
CA VAL A 28 14.50 21.74 -7.22
C VAL A 28 13.87 20.37 -7.04
N LEU A 29 14.57 19.44 -6.38
CA LEU A 29 14.08 18.08 -6.17
C LEU A 29 12.88 18.03 -5.21
N GLN A 30 12.89 18.86 -4.17
CA GLN A 30 11.79 18.94 -3.21
C GLN A 30 10.50 19.45 -3.86
N LYS A 31 10.62 20.48 -4.71
CA LYS A 31 9.47 20.98 -5.47
C LYS A 31 8.90 19.92 -6.41
N ALA A 32 9.76 19.21 -7.13
CA ALA A 32 9.35 18.11 -8.00
C ALA A 32 8.67 16.99 -7.21
N TYR A 33 9.21 16.64 -6.03
CA TYR A 33 8.61 15.66 -5.12
C TYR A 33 7.20 16.08 -4.65
N GLU A 34 7.02 17.35 -4.29
CA GLU A 34 5.73 17.88 -3.87
C GLU A 34 4.70 17.85 -5.02
N GLU A 35 5.12 18.22 -6.24
CA GLU A 35 4.29 18.12 -7.44
C GLU A 35 3.91 16.66 -7.75
N ALA A 36 4.87 15.74 -7.70
CA ALA A 36 4.62 14.32 -7.89
C ALA A 36 3.66 13.75 -6.82
N GLY A 37 3.76 14.23 -5.58
CA GLY A 37 2.87 13.83 -4.49
C GLY A 37 1.40 14.16 -4.73
N GLN A 38 1.09 15.16 -5.55
CA GLN A 38 -0.28 15.53 -5.92
C GLN A 38 -0.89 14.66 -7.02
N THR A 39 -0.10 13.77 -7.63
CA THR A 39 -0.61 12.84 -8.63
C THR A 39 -1.74 12.00 -8.05
N ALA A 40 -2.88 11.98 -8.74
CA ALA A 40 -4.07 11.28 -8.30
C ALA A 40 -3.87 9.76 -8.33
N ALA A 41 -4.47 9.10 -7.35
CA ALA A 41 -4.59 7.65 -7.30
C ALA A 41 -6.02 7.26 -6.94
N THR A 42 -6.56 6.24 -7.62
CA THR A 42 -7.92 5.75 -7.38
C THR A 42 -7.88 4.24 -7.18
N VAL A 43 -8.39 3.78 -6.05
CA VAL A 43 -8.58 2.36 -5.76
C VAL A 43 -10.06 2.05 -5.85
N TYR A 44 -10.43 1.06 -6.66
CA TYR A 44 -11.80 0.61 -6.80
C TYR A 44 -12.08 -0.60 -5.90
N TRP A 45 -13.01 -0.47 -4.97
CA TRP A 45 -13.64 -1.60 -4.31
C TRP A 45 -14.89 -1.97 -5.11
N GLN A 46 -14.78 -3.00 -5.96
CA GLN A 46 -15.77 -3.30 -7.02
C GLN A 46 -16.01 -2.06 -7.90
N THR A 47 -17.19 -1.47 -7.84
CA THR A 47 -17.57 -0.26 -8.60
C THR A 47 -17.40 1.04 -7.83
N ASN A 48 -16.95 0.97 -6.56
CA ASN A 48 -16.83 2.14 -5.69
C ASN A 48 -15.41 2.71 -5.76
N PRO A 49 -15.22 3.93 -6.31
CA PRO A 49 -13.91 4.56 -6.36
C PRO A 49 -13.55 5.21 -5.03
N VAL A 50 -12.36 4.91 -4.52
CA VAL A 50 -11.75 5.59 -3.38
C VAL A 50 -10.56 6.38 -3.88
N LYS A 51 -10.66 7.71 -3.83
CA LYS A 51 -9.67 8.63 -4.38
C LYS A 51 -8.67 9.07 -3.33
N THR A 52 -7.43 9.17 -3.75
CA THR A 52 -6.30 9.65 -2.95
C THR A 52 -5.24 10.28 -3.86
N ASN A 53 -4.04 10.53 -3.34
CA ASN A 53 -2.87 10.97 -4.08
C ASN A 53 -1.62 10.21 -3.64
N LEU A 54 -0.51 10.36 -4.36
CA LEU A 54 0.72 9.64 -4.05
C LEU A 54 1.34 10.08 -2.70
N ALA A 55 1.15 11.33 -2.27
CA ALA A 55 1.64 11.79 -0.98
C ALA A 55 0.97 11.03 0.17
N ASP A 56 -0.36 10.86 0.12
CA ASP A 56 -1.12 10.09 1.12
C ASP A 56 -0.79 8.58 1.08
N LEU A 57 -0.38 8.07 -0.07
CA LEU A 57 0.12 6.71 -0.23
C LEU A 57 1.60 6.57 0.18
N GLY A 58 2.18 7.61 0.80
CA GLY A 58 3.54 7.58 1.32
C GLY A 58 4.62 7.59 0.24
N LEU A 59 4.45 8.44 -0.78
CA LEU A 59 5.50 8.68 -1.77
C LEU A 59 6.83 8.96 -1.06
N TYR A 60 7.87 8.29 -1.50
CA TYR A 60 9.21 8.46 -0.98
C TYR A 60 10.23 8.58 -2.10
N TRP A 61 11.03 9.65 -2.05
CA TRP A 61 12.20 9.87 -2.90
C TRP A 61 13.45 9.98 -2.05
N SER A 62 14.52 9.28 -2.42
CA SER A 62 15.79 9.30 -1.67
C SER A 62 16.62 10.55 -2.02
N ILE A 63 16.06 11.75 -1.85
CA ILE A 63 16.69 13.03 -2.21
C ILE A 63 18.03 13.22 -1.48
N ASP A 64 18.06 13.01 -0.17
CA ASP A 64 19.27 13.19 0.65
C ASP A 64 20.40 12.26 0.24
N ASP A 65 20.10 10.99 -0.08
CA ASP A 65 21.07 10.02 -0.57
C ASP A 65 21.63 10.44 -1.94
N ALA A 66 20.75 10.87 -2.85
CA ALA A 66 21.15 11.34 -4.18
C ALA A 66 22.05 12.57 -4.10
N LEU A 67 21.69 13.57 -3.28
CA LEU A 67 22.51 14.77 -3.07
C LEU A 67 23.84 14.44 -2.39
N SER A 68 23.88 13.51 -1.44
CA SER A 68 25.11 13.06 -0.79
C SER A 68 26.05 12.38 -1.78
N ARG A 69 25.52 11.55 -2.66
CA ARG A 69 26.31 10.93 -3.75
C ARG A 69 26.80 11.98 -4.74
N ALA A 70 25.96 12.93 -5.13
CA ALA A 70 26.32 14.05 -5.99
C ALA A 70 27.48 14.88 -5.41
N ALA A 71 27.41 15.20 -4.10
CA ALA A 71 28.48 15.93 -3.41
C ALA A 71 29.78 15.12 -3.33
N THR A 72 29.70 13.81 -3.11
CA THR A 72 30.87 12.93 -2.94
C THR A 72 31.62 12.69 -4.24
N LEU A 73 30.97 12.76 -5.39
CA LEU A 73 31.64 12.67 -6.70
C LEU A 73 32.78 13.67 -6.84
N TRP A 74 32.69 14.83 -6.17
CA TRP A 74 33.75 15.84 -6.14
C TRP A 74 34.85 15.58 -5.11
N GLN A 75 34.53 14.88 -4.02
CA GLN A 75 35.44 14.76 -2.87
C GLN A 75 36.40 13.56 -2.99
N GLN A 76 36.04 12.56 -3.78
CA GLN A 76 36.84 11.34 -3.95
C GLN A 76 37.99 11.56 -4.94
N GLY A 77 39.11 12.03 -4.43
CA GLY A 77 40.35 12.06 -5.17
C GLY A 77 41.28 13.23 -4.81
N ASN A 78 42.55 13.09 -5.19
CA ASN A 78 43.52 14.19 -5.13
C ASN A 78 43.14 15.29 -6.14
N LEU A 79 43.72 16.47 -6.01
CA LEU A 79 43.45 17.63 -6.88
C LEU A 79 43.48 17.32 -8.38
N ILE A 80 44.34 16.41 -8.80
CA ILE A 80 44.54 16.01 -10.21
C ILE A 80 43.34 15.18 -10.71
N ARG A 81 42.81 14.28 -9.87
CA ARG A 81 41.64 13.46 -10.18
C ARG A 81 40.36 14.32 -10.20
N ARG A 82 40.23 15.26 -9.26
CA ARG A 82 39.14 16.25 -9.24
C ARG A 82 39.17 17.14 -10.50
N TYR A 83 40.33 17.58 -10.95
CA TYR A 83 40.49 18.35 -12.17
C TYR A 83 40.12 17.56 -13.42
N LYS A 84 40.54 16.29 -13.51
CA LYS A 84 40.18 15.38 -14.62
C LYS A 84 38.67 15.11 -14.65
N ILE A 85 38.07 14.78 -13.52
CA ILE A 85 36.60 14.55 -13.41
C ILE A 85 35.85 15.81 -13.84
N ARG A 86 36.31 17.00 -13.43
CA ARG A 86 35.71 18.27 -13.84
C ARG A 86 35.85 18.50 -15.36
N GLN A 87 36.93 18.14 -15.95
CA GLN A 87 37.17 18.30 -17.36
C GLN A 87 36.43 17.27 -18.22
N ASP A 88 36.29 16.03 -17.69
CA ASP A 88 35.56 14.94 -18.34
C ASP A 88 34.06 15.17 -18.29
N LEU A 89 33.54 15.84 -17.24
CA LEU A 89 32.13 16.21 -17.09
C LEU A 89 31.77 17.49 -17.86
N THR A 90 32.74 18.34 -18.20
CA THR A 90 32.53 19.51 -19.04
C THR A 90 32.30 19.09 -20.50
N GLY A 91 31.02 18.98 -20.88
CA GLY A 91 30.58 18.54 -22.21
C GLY A 91 30.02 17.10 -22.25
N SER A 92 29.99 16.39 -21.11
CA SER A 92 29.32 15.09 -20.96
C SER A 92 28.24 15.18 -19.88
N GLU A 93 27.11 14.55 -20.11
CA GLU A 93 26.05 14.42 -19.12
C GLU A 93 26.38 13.26 -18.19
N TYR A 94 26.15 13.48 -16.89
CA TYR A 94 26.28 12.45 -15.87
C TYR A 94 24.98 12.33 -15.07
N HIS A 95 24.39 11.14 -15.11
CA HIS A 95 23.10 10.86 -14.48
C HIS A 95 23.26 10.02 -13.21
N LEU A 96 22.73 10.52 -12.10
CA LEU A 96 22.51 9.78 -10.87
C LEU A 96 21.05 9.40 -10.77
N SER A 97 20.77 8.16 -10.43
CA SER A 97 19.39 7.75 -10.15
C SER A 97 19.04 7.92 -8.68
N MET A 98 17.82 8.28 -8.43
CA MET A 98 17.18 8.41 -7.11
C MET A 98 16.21 7.23 -6.91
N LYS A 99 16.12 6.71 -5.69
CA LYS A 99 15.11 5.69 -5.38
C LYS A 99 13.76 6.37 -5.18
N LYS A 100 12.77 5.93 -5.94
CA LYS A 100 11.39 6.37 -5.86
C LYS A 100 10.51 5.18 -5.49
N ARG A 101 9.60 5.31 -4.53
CA ARG A 101 8.69 4.24 -4.12
C ARG A 101 7.51 4.77 -3.33
N LEU A 102 6.49 3.96 -3.19
CA LEU A 102 5.46 4.16 -2.16
C LEU A 102 5.86 3.43 -0.87
N THR A 103 5.37 3.92 0.26
CA THR A 103 5.61 3.31 1.57
C THR A 103 4.51 2.30 1.87
N GLN A 104 4.88 1.03 2.05
CA GLN A 104 3.93 -0.06 2.25
C GLN A 104 2.95 0.22 3.39
N SER A 105 3.44 0.62 4.56
CA SER A 105 2.57 0.90 5.71
C SER A 105 1.57 2.04 5.47
N ALA A 106 1.94 3.04 4.67
CA ALA A 106 1.02 4.13 4.33
C ALA A 106 -0.11 3.63 3.42
N VAL A 107 0.21 2.80 2.43
CA VAL A 107 -0.80 2.19 1.55
C VAL A 107 -1.69 1.22 2.32
N GLU A 108 -1.13 0.37 3.19
CA GLU A 108 -1.90 -0.55 4.03
C GLU A 108 -2.87 0.20 4.96
N ASN A 109 -2.41 1.29 5.59
CA ASN A 109 -3.27 2.15 6.40
C ASN A 109 -4.40 2.78 5.56
N PHE A 110 -4.06 3.30 4.38
CA PHE A 110 -5.07 3.84 3.47
C PHE A 110 -6.11 2.78 3.08
N LEU A 111 -5.66 1.57 2.72
CA LEU A 111 -6.57 0.47 2.37
C LEU A 111 -7.45 0.04 3.55
N THR A 112 -6.91 0.03 4.76
CA THR A 112 -7.67 -0.30 5.97
C THR A 112 -8.70 0.78 6.28
N ASP A 113 -8.26 2.04 6.44
CA ASP A 113 -9.08 3.12 6.99
C ASP A 113 -10.13 3.63 5.99
N TYR A 114 -9.81 3.63 4.70
CA TYR A 114 -10.65 4.26 3.67
C TYR A 114 -11.32 3.29 2.70
N VAL A 115 -10.82 2.05 2.62
CA VAL A 115 -11.40 1.03 1.73
C VAL A 115 -12.08 -0.06 2.54
N ALA A 116 -11.34 -0.79 3.37
CA ALA A 116 -11.87 -1.91 4.14
C ALA A 116 -12.93 -1.47 5.17
N ASP A 117 -12.60 -0.51 6.03
CA ASP A 117 -13.54 -0.03 7.09
C ASP A 117 -14.82 0.57 6.52
N VAL A 118 -14.80 1.02 5.26
CA VAL A 118 -15.96 1.65 4.62
C VAL A 118 -16.79 0.68 3.78
N TYR A 119 -16.14 -0.24 3.08
CA TYR A 119 -16.81 -1.05 2.04
C TYR A 119 -16.83 -2.54 2.33
N ASP A 120 -15.98 -3.08 3.21
CA ASP A 120 -15.96 -4.50 3.48
C ASP A 120 -17.29 -4.96 4.09
N ILE A 121 -17.72 -6.12 3.65
CA ILE A 121 -18.96 -6.75 4.08
C ILE A 121 -18.60 -7.80 5.12
N ALA A 122 -18.99 -7.56 6.37
CA ALA A 122 -18.76 -8.53 7.45
C ALA A 122 -19.54 -9.82 7.19
N PRO A 123 -18.96 -11.00 7.50
CA PRO A 123 -19.69 -12.26 7.46
C PRO A 123 -20.77 -12.26 8.52
N LYS A 124 -21.84 -13.05 8.29
CA LYS A 124 -22.92 -13.23 9.23
C LYS A 124 -22.92 -14.67 9.72
N ASP A 125 -22.78 -14.84 11.01
CA ASP A 125 -22.83 -16.15 11.65
C ASP A 125 -24.25 -16.74 11.61
N ALA A 126 -24.34 -18.05 11.52
CA ALA A 126 -25.57 -18.76 11.78
C ALA A 126 -25.96 -18.64 13.27
N GLU A 127 -27.24 -18.60 13.54
CA GLU A 127 -27.82 -18.54 14.90
C GLU A 127 -28.71 -19.74 15.17
N LEU A 128 -28.61 -20.29 16.37
CA LEU A 128 -29.52 -21.31 16.88
C LEU A 128 -30.57 -20.66 17.75
N THR A 129 -31.83 -20.66 17.31
CA THR A 129 -32.94 -20.06 18.01
C THR A 129 -33.87 -21.14 18.55
N HIS A 130 -34.22 -21.08 19.84
CA HIS A 130 -35.23 -21.94 20.44
C HIS A 130 -36.62 -21.43 20.07
N THR A 131 -37.43 -22.29 19.45
CA THR A 131 -38.83 -22.06 19.15
C THR A 131 -39.70 -22.94 20.01
N GLY A 132 -41.01 -22.66 20.08
CA GLY A 132 -41.94 -23.48 20.88
C GLY A 132 -41.99 -24.97 20.51
N ASN A 133 -41.44 -25.34 19.35
CA ASN A 133 -41.41 -26.71 18.81
C ASN A 133 -39.99 -27.28 18.66
N GLY A 134 -38.96 -26.64 19.24
CA GLY A 134 -37.58 -27.09 19.14
C GLY A 134 -36.61 -25.98 18.79
N PHE A 135 -35.58 -26.29 17.99
CA PHE A 135 -34.54 -25.34 17.57
C PHE A 135 -34.57 -25.11 16.07
N GLU A 136 -34.39 -23.85 15.69
CA GLU A 136 -34.20 -23.44 14.30
C GLU A 136 -32.77 -22.87 14.14
N VAL A 137 -32.15 -23.16 12.99
CA VAL A 137 -30.83 -22.66 12.65
C VAL A 137 -30.98 -21.69 11.47
N SER A 138 -30.51 -20.44 11.64
CA SER A 138 -30.45 -19.50 10.51
C SER A 138 -29.33 -19.88 9.54
N GLN A 139 -29.35 -19.30 8.33
CA GLN A 139 -28.27 -19.44 7.39
C GLN A 139 -27.15 -18.46 7.73
N ASP A 140 -25.91 -18.92 7.60
CA ASP A 140 -24.74 -18.07 7.56
C ASP A 140 -24.59 -17.39 6.20
N GLU A 141 -23.87 -16.29 6.17
CA GLU A 141 -23.54 -15.58 4.96
C GLU A 141 -22.03 -15.23 4.97
N ASP A 142 -21.35 -15.55 3.87
CA ASP A 142 -19.96 -15.14 3.70
C ASP A 142 -19.86 -13.61 3.58
N GLY A 143 -18.84 -13.04 4.17
CA GLY A 143 -18.44 -11.65 3.98
C GLY A 143 -17.53 -11.49 2.77
N LEU A 144 -17.20 -10.24 2.46
CA LEU A 144 -16.27 -9.88 1.39
C LEU A 144 -15.36 -8.78 1.91
N GLY A 145 -14.06 -8.99 1.87
CA GLY A 145 -13.06 -8.06 2.37
C GLY A 145 -11.96 -7.79 1.36
N VAL A 146 -11.23 -6.70 1.56
CA VAL A 146 -10.05 -6.38 0.78
C VAL A 146 -8.89 -7.27 1.21
N ASP A 147 -8.26 -7.96 0.25
CA ASP A 147 -6.91 -8.51 0.43
C ASP A 147 -5.91 -7.35 0.35
N ILE A 148 -5.53 -6.85 1.53
CA ILE A 148 -4.65 -5.68 1.66
C ILE A 148 -3.27 -5.95 1.06
N ASP A 149 -2.69 -7.14 1.29
CA ASP A 149 -1.36 -7.48 0.78
C ASP A 149 -1.34 -7.62 -0.74
N ALA A 150 -2.33 -8.29 -1.32
CA ALA A 150 -2.45 -8.41 -2.77
C ALA A 150 -2.74 -7.04 -3.42
N THR A 151 -3.59 -6.21 -2.82
CA THR A 151 -3.92 -4.87 -3.33
C THR A 151 -2.71 -3.94 -3.23
N TRP A 152 -1.97 -3.97 -2.12
CA TRP A 152 -0.70 -3.24 -1.98
C TRP A 152 0.26 -3.55 -3.13
N LYS A 153 0.47 -4.84 -3.44
CA LYS A 153 1.36 -5.26 -4.52
C LYS A 153 0.92 -4.71 -5.87
N LYS A 154 -0.38 -4.69 -6.16
CA LYS A 154 -0.92 -4.07 -7.37
C LYS A 154 -0.64 -2.57 -7.43
N ILE A 155 -0.86 -1.84 -6.33
CA ILE A 155 -0.60 -0.40 -6.26
C ILE A 155 0.89 -0.12 -6.47
N ALA A 156 1.77 -0.89 -5.83
CA ALA A 156 3.21 -0.74 -5.98
C ALA A 156 3.68 -1.00 -7.42
N MET A 157 3.11 -2.02 -8.10
CA MET A 157 3.40 -2.29 -9.51
C MET A 157 2.89 -1.16 -10.42
N ALA A 158 1.65 -0.70 -10.22
CA ALA A 158 1.09 0.40 -11.00
C ALA A 158 1.89 1.70 -10.83
N TYR A 159 2.40 1.97 -9.63
CA TYR A 159 3.31 3.08 -9.39
C TYR A 159 4.62 2.92 -10.16
N ALA A 160 5.27 1.75 -10.08
CA ALA A 160 6.54 1.49 -10.74
C ALA A 160 6.45 1.60 -12.27
N GLU A 161 5.31 1.25 -12.85
CA GLU A 161 5.06 1.39 -14.30
C GLU A 161 4.86 2.84 -14.74
N ASN A 162 4.50 3.75 -13.82
CA ASN A 162 4.14 5.15 -14.10
C ASN A 162 5.02 6.16 -13.35
N GLU A 163 6.12 5.74 -12.71
CA GLU A 163 6.89 6.60 -11.80
C GLU A 163 7.52 7.82 -12.49
N ASP A 164 7.79 7.74 -13.78
CA ASP A 164 8.39 8.83 -14.56
C ASP A 164 7.36 9.71 -15.28
N ASP A 165 6.14 9.21 -15.48
CA ASP A 165 5.11 9.90 -16.26
C ASP A 165 4.15 10.73 -15.39
N TYR A 166 4.11 10.50 -14.07
CA TYR A 166 3.22 11.15 -13.10
C TYR A 166 1.75 11.17 -13.54
N THR A 167 1.30 10.10 -14.20
CA THR A 167 -0.09 9.92 -14.62
C THR A 167 -0.91 9.31 -13.48
N GLU A 168 -2.23 9.54 -13.50
CA GLU A 168 -3.14 8.97 -12.52
C GLU A 168 -2.99 7.44 -12.44
N ILE A 169 -2.87 6.92 -11.22
CA ILE A 169 -2.86 5.49 -10.95
C ILE A 169 -4.27 5.03 -10.62
N THR A 170 -4.73 4.01 -11.35
CA THR A 170 -6.02 3.38 -11.11
C THR A 170 -5.83 1.89 -10.88
N VAL A 171 -6.31 1.38 -9.74
CA VAL A 171 -6.16 -0.01 -9.34
C VAL A 171 -7.50 -0.56 -8.84
N GLU A 172 -7.84 -1.77 -9.27
CA GLU A 172 -8.93 -2.55 -8.68
C GLU A 172 -8.39 -3.33 -7.47
N ALA A 173 -9.03 -3.16 -6.30
CA ALA A 173 -8.69 -3.91 -5.10
C ALA A 173 -8.90 -5.42 -5.32
N GLU A 174 -7.97 -6.22 -4.82
CA GLU A 174 -8.19 -7.65 -4.68
C GLU A 174 -9.13 -7.89 -3.50
N LEU A 175 -10.11 -8.76 -3.71
CA LEU A 175 -11.10 -9.08 -2.69
C LEU A 175 -11.00 -10.53 -2.30
N GLU A 176 -11.21 -10.82 -1.01
CA GLU A 176 -11.24 -12.16 -0.47
C GLU A 176 -12.56 -12.44 0.24
N THR A 177 -12.97 -13.70 0.24
CA THR A 177 -14.14 -14.15 0.99
C THR A 177 -13.79 -14.27 2.46
N VAL A 178 -14.53 -13.56 3.32
CA VAL A 178 -14.42 -13.66 4.78
C VAL A 178 -15.48 -14.63 5.29
N ARG A 179 -15.05 -15.76 5.84
CA ARG A 179 -15.97 -16.78 6.33
C ARG A 179 -16.52 -16.46 7.71
N PRO A 180 -17.77 -16.83 8.00
CA PRO A 180 -18.35 -16.72 9.34
C PRO A 180 -17.61 -17.61 10.35
N HIS A 181 -17.60 -17.19 11.60
CA HIS A 181 -17.05 -17.99 12.70
C HIS A 181 -17.93 -19.19 13.05
N CYS A 182 -19.24 -19.07 12.84
CA CYS A 182 -20.22 -20.09 13.15
C CYS A 182 -21.02 -20.44 11.89
N PRO A 183 -20.54 -21.40 11.07
CA PRO A 183 -21.25 -21.81 9.86
C PRO A 183 -22.52 -22.60 10.21
N THR A 184 -23.51 -22.54 9.33
CA THR A 184 -24.81 -23.21 9.46
C THR A 184 -24.67 -24.71 9.69
N ASP A 185 -23.70 -25.37 9.05
CA ASP A 185 -23.51 -26.81 9.14
C ASP A 185 -23.06 -27.25 10.54
N ASP A 186 -22.23 -26.46 11.22
CA ASP A 186 -21.81 -26.74 12.61
C ASP A 186 -23.01 -26.65 13.58
N LEU A 187 -23.87 -25.64 13.41
CA LEU A 187 -25.07 -25.50 14.25
C LEU A 187 -26.14 -26.56 13.94
N LYS A 188 -26.26 -27.05 12.72
CA LYS A 188 -27.13 -28.20 12.40
C LYS A 188 -26.71 -29.45 13.15
N LEU A 189 -25.40 -29.74 13.24
CA LEU A 189 -24.89 -30.87 14.03
C LEU A 189 -25.27 -30.72 15.52
N ILE A 190 -25.12 -29.52 16.08
CA ILE A 190 -25.50 -29.25 17.48
C ILE A 190 -27.00 -29.42 17.66
N LYS A 191 -27.83 -28.90 16.75
CA LYS A 191 -29.29 -29.07 16.76
C LYS A 191 -29.69 -30.56 16.79
N ASP A 192 -29.08 -31.38 15.95
CA ASP A 192 -29.38 -32.81 15.85
C ASP A 192 -29.00 -33.54 17.14
N LEU A 193 -27.88 -33.17 17.78
CA LEU A 193 -27.47 -33.70 19.08
C LEU A 193 -28.44 -33.33 20.19
N LEU A 194 -28.92 -32.08 20.24
CA LEU A 194 -29.90 -31.59 21.22
C LEU A 194 -31.29 -32.20 21.00
N GLY A 195 -31.65 -32.44 19.75
CA GLY A 195 -32.91 -33.08 19.36
C GLY A 195 -32.97 -34.57 19.61
N SER A 196 -31.83 -35.25 19.79
CA SER A 196 -31.75 -36.69 20.03
C SER A 196 -31.66 -37.12 21.48
N SER A 197 -31.71 -36.19 22.45
CA SER A 197 -31.78 -36.53 23.88
C SER A 197 -33.19 -36.94 24.27
N TYR A 198 -33.54 -38.19 24.02
CA TYR A 198 -34.72 -38.87 24.55
C TYR A 198 -34.48 -39.26 26.02
N THR A 199 -35.29 -38.70 26.92
CA THR A 199 -35.45 -39.26 28.25
C THR A 199 -36.58 -40.29 28.24
N ASP A 200 -36.26 -41.54 28.24
CA ASP A 200 -37.21 -42.63 28.41
C ASP A 200 -37.62 -42.67 29.90
N TYR A 201 -38.74 -42.05 30.22
CA TYR A 201 -39.39 -42.23 31.51
C TYR A 201 -40.28 -43.47 31.42
N SER A 202 -39.75 -44.63 31.79
CA SER A 202 -40.59 -45.80 32.09
C SER A 202 -41.33 -45.54 33.42
N VAL A 203 -42.59 -45.19 33.33
CA VAL A 203 -43.49 -45.19 34.52
C VAL A 203 -43.75 -46.65 34.89
N GLY A 204 -43.01 -47.13 35.87
CA GLY A 204 -43.31 -48.45 36.50
C GLY A 204 -44.70 -48.40 37.09
N SER A 205 -45.64 -49.15 36.50
CA SER A 205 -46.92 -49.44 37.13
C SER A 205 -46.71 -50.27 38.36
N ALA A 206 -46.91 -49.68 39.54
CA ALA A 206 -47.09 -50.44 40.80
C ALA A 206 -48.48 -51.11 40.81
N THR A 207 -48.45 -52.44 40.86
CA THR A 207 -49.59 -53.29 41.29
C THR A 207 -49.53 -53.51 42.78
#